data_e4f1755dbe5ed43d250e47ea3e972c91
#
_entry.id   e4f1755dbe5ed43d250e47ea3e972c91
#
_cell.length_a   1.000
_cell.length_b   1.000
_cell.length_c   1.000
_cell.angle_alpha   90.00
_cell.angle_beta   90.00
_cell.angle_gamma   90.00
#
_symmetry.space_group_name_H-M   'P 1'
#
loop_
_entity.id
_entity.type
_entity.pdbx_description
1 polymer ?
#
loop_
_entity_poly.entity_id
_entity_poly.type
_entity_poly.pdbx_seq_one_letter_code
_entity_poly.pdbx_strand_id
1 'polypeptide(L)'
;DERGLDFIAARQGSQRLLAVQPGYLKAGEEAEVTLVGAGLAGTPSFGKGVEVVQVLEQSPERIRVRLKAAASAQPGLREVSVGSLKGATLAVYQRIAEVKVVPAFAVARIGDGGGSTPKVQGRFDAEAWGKGADGKAYRIGVMPAQWKVEAFDAQAAKDEDVKYAGSMQADSGVFTPGDAGPNPLRKMSTNNAGNLKVIAAVEEGGKALTGEGQLIVTVQRWNNPP
;
A
#
# COMPACT_ATOMS: atom_id res chain seq x y z
N ASP A 1 42.42 -23.84 -2.63
CA ASP A 1 41.59 -23.97 -3.84
C ASP A 1 40.76 -22.70 -3.99
N GLU A 2 41.19 -21.77 -4.84
CA GLU A 2 40.60 -20.45 -5.04
C GLU A 2 39.11 -20.53 -5.48
N ARG A 3 38.73 -21.58 -6.20
CA ARG A 3 37.36 -21.81 -6.65
C ARG A 3 36.39 -22.10 -5.51
N GLY A 4 36.86 -22.69 -4.43
CA GLY A 4 36.05 -22.93 -3.23
C GLY A 4 35.77 -21.66 -2.44
N LEU A 5 36.72 -20.75 -2.40
CA LEU A 5 36.56 -19.46 -1.72
C LEU A 5 35.61 -18.52 -2.46
N ASP A 6 35.67 -18.50 -3.79
CA ASP A 6 34.75 -17.71 -4.61
C ASP A 6 33.31 -18.21 -4.49
N PHE A 7 33.12 -19.51 -4.38
CA PHE A 7 31.79 -20.11 -4.19
C PHE A 7 31.23 -19.78 -2.79
N ILE A 8 32.06 -19.75 -1.77
CA ILE A 8 31.67 -19.38 -0.40
C ILE A 8 31.35 -17.88 -0.33
N ALA A 9 32.18 -17.05 -0.96
CA ALA A 9 31.96 -15.60 -1.02
C ALA A 9 30.67 -15.26 -1.80
N ALA A 10 30.40 -15.95 -2.91
CA ALA A 10 29.15 -15.78 -3.67
C ALA A 10 27.91 -16.21 -2.86
N ARG A 11 28.01 -17.27 -2.05
CA ARG A 11 26.94 -17.68 -1.14
C ARG A 11 26.72 -16.71 0.01
N GLN A 12 27.79 -16.17 0.58
CA GLN A 12 27.68 -15.16 1.64
C GLN A 12 27.10 -13.83 1.12
N GLY A 13 27.42 -13.45 -0.12
CA GLY A 13 26.85 -12.27 -0.77
C GLY A 13 25.36 -12.38 -1.14
N SER A 14 24.77 -13.57 -1.09
CA SER A 14 23.36 -13.80 -1.40
C SER A 14 22.43 -13.79 -0.19
N GLN A 15 22.97 -13.72 1.03
CA GLN A 15 22.17 -13.65 2.26
C GLN A 15 21.59 -12.27 2.45
N ARG A 16 20.26 -12.16 2.56
CA ARG A 16 19.59 -10.88 2.83
C ARG A 16 18.21 -11.09 3.43
N LEU A 17 17.82 -10.17 4.29
CA LEU A 17 16.47 -10.01 4.77
C LEU A 17 15.80 -8.91 3.90
N LEU A 18 14.77 -9.28 3.15
CA LEU A 18 14.16 -8.40 2.14
C LEU A 18 12.91 -7.67 2.66
N ALA A 19 12.06 -8.36 3.41
CA ALA A 19 10.78 -7.81 3.81
C ALA A 19 10.20 -8.47 5.06
N VAL A 20 9.34 -7.72 5.72
CA VAL A 20 8.46 -8.16 6.82
C VAL A 20 7.02 -7.93 6.35
N GLN A 21 6.17 -8.96 6.41
CA GLN A 21 4.78 -8.90 5.93
C GLN A 21 3.80 -9.51 6.95
N PRO A 22 2.83 -8.74 7.45
CA PRO A 22 2.71 -7.29 7.36
C PRO A 22 3.86 -6.58 8.09
N GLY A 23 4.21 -5.37 7.65
CA GLY A 23 5.32 -4.60 8.22
C GLY A 23 4.95 -3.80 9.46
N TYR A 24 3.84 -4.11 10.13
CA TYR A 24 3.34 -3.40 11.29
C TYR A 24 2.65 -4.31 12.30
N LEU A 25 2.63 -3.89 13.55
CA LEU A 25 1.94 -4.58 14.64
C LEU A 25 1.41 -3.56 15.65
N LYS A 26 0.14 -3.68 16.01
CA LYS A 26 -0.47 -2.80 17.02
C LYS A 26 -0.03 -3.20 18.43
N ALA A 27 0.32 -2.21 19.25
CA ALA A 27 0.66 -2.44 20.64
C ALA A 27 -0.50 -3.13 21.39
N GLY A 28 -0.18 -4.14 22.18
CA GLY A 28 -1.15 -4.96 22.89
C GLY A 28 -1.76 -6.10 22.08
N GLU A 29 -1.46 -6.19 20.79
CA GLU A 29 -1.99 -7.24 19.91
C GLU A 29 -0.96 -8.33 19.63
N GLU A 30 -1.49 -9.47 19.20
CA GLU A 30 -0.76 -10.63 18.73
C GLU A 30 -1.12 -10.86 17.27
N ALA A 31 -0.13 -11.12 16.43
CA ALA A 31 -0.35 -11.35 15.00
C ALA A 31 0.73 -12.24 14.41
N GLU A 32 0.40 -12.83 13.29
CA GLU A 32 1.32 -13.61 12.48
C GLU A 32 2.04 -12.70 11.49
N VAL A 33 3.36 -12.83 11.41
CA VAL A 33 4.23 -12.04 10.55
C VAL A 33 5.16 -12.98 9.81
N THR A 34 5.39 -12.68 8.54
CA THR A 34 6.28 -13.43 7.66
C THR A 34 7.50 -12.59 7.31
N LEU A 35 8.69 -13.14 7.56
CA LEU A 35 9.97 -12.63 7.06
C LEU A 35 10.28 -13.29 5.73
N VAL A 36 10.64 -12.50 4.74
CA VAL A 36 11.01 -12.95 3.40
C VAL A 36 12.45 -12.55 3.12
N GLY A 37 13.22 -13.45 2.57
CA GLY A 37 14.62 -13.18 2.26
C GLY A 37 15.31 -14.30 1.50
N ALA A 38 16.61 -14.33 1.60
CA ALA A 38 17.47 -15.37 1.05
C ALA A 38 18.56 -15.73 2.05
N GLY A 39 18.83 -17.03 2.20
CA GLY A 39 19.83 -17.51 3.13
C GLY A 39 19.55 -17.15 4.60
N LEU A 40 18.27 -17.04 4.97
CA LEU A 40 17.85 -16.73 6.34
C LEU A 40 18.27 -17.86 7.29
N ALA A 41 19.07 -17.54 8.27
CA ALA A 41 19.51 -18.47 9.31
C ALA A 41 19.69 -17.73 10.63
N GLY A 42 19.20 -18.33 11.70
CA GLY A 42 19.31 -17.77 13.04
C GLY A 42 17.98 -17.39 13.64
N THR A 43 18.04 -16.74 14.79
CA THR A 43 16.85 -16.35 15.55
C THR A 43 16.30 -15.00 15.07
N PRO A 44 15.03 -14.92 14.72
CA PRO A 44 14.38 -13.66 14.38
C PRO A 44 14.22 -12.78 15.64
N SER A 45 14.47 -11.48 15.48
CA SER A 45 14.29 -10.46 16.52
C SER A 45 13.62 -9.22 15.94
N PHE A 46 12.67 -8.69 16.69
CA PHE A 46 11.81 -7.58 16.25
C PHE A 46 11.95 -6.33 17.12
N GLY A 47 12.98 -6.27 17.95
CA GLY A 47 13.27 -5.12 18.78
C GLY A 47 12.46 -5.08 20.09
N LYS A 48 12.60 -3.95 20.78
CA LYS A 48 12.06 -3.75 22.11
C LYS A 48 10.52 -3.75 22.15
N GLY A 49 9.96 -4.49 23.09
CA GLY A 49 8.52 -4.55 23.30
C GLY A 49 7.79 -5.53 22.37
N VAL A 50 8.50 -6.25 21.52
CA VAL A 50 7.95 -7.26 20.61
C VAL A 50 8.56 -8.61 20.90
N GLU A 51 7.72 -9.58 21.25
CA GLU A 51 8.10 -10.95 21.59
C GLU A 51 7.74 -11.91 20.48
N VAL A 52 8.64 -12.83 20.14
CA VAL A 52 8.34 -13.98 19.30
C VAL A 52 7.71 -15.05 20.18
N VAL A 53 6.39 -15.23 20.05
CA VAL A 53 5.63 -16.21 20.84
C VAL A 53 5.86 -17.61 20.31
N GLN A 54 5.94 -17.75 18.98
CA GLN A 54 6.10 -19.04 18.31
C GLN A 54 6.72 -18.85 16.93
N VAL A 55 7.64 -19.74 16.57
CA VAL A 55 8.13 -19.89 15.19
C VAL A 55 7.26 -20.94 14.52
N LEU A 56 6.50 -20.55 13.50
CA LEU A 56 5.55 -21.41 12.81
C LEU A 56 6.18 -22.12 11.60
N GLU A 57 7.12 -21.48 10.95
CA GLU A 57 7.85 -21.98 9.79
C GLU A 57 9.24 -21.35 9.75
N GLN A 58 10.26 -22.12 9.39
CA GLN A 58 11.60 -21.60 9.20
C GLN A 58 12.26 -22.29 8.01
N SER A 59 12.56 -21.49 6.99
CA SER A 59 13.34 -21.89 5.82
C SER A 59 14.30 -20.78 5.42
N PRO A 60 15.25 -21.03 4.52
CA PRO A 60 16.19 -19.99 4.07
C PRO A 60 15.50 -18.80 3.37
N GLU A 61 14.31 -18.98 2.81
CA GLU A 61 13.58 -17.94 2.08
C GLU A 61 12.45 -17.31 2.89
N ARG A 62 11.97 -18.00 3.93
CA ARG A 62 10.77 -17.61 4.67
C ARG A 62 10.82 -18.03 6.12
N ILE A 63 10.53 -17.08 7.01
CA ILE A 63 10.31 -17.36 8.43
C ILE A 63 8.96 -16.78 8.80
N ARG A 64 8.07 -17.62 9.27
CA ARG A 64 6.73 -17.23 9.73
C ARG A 64 6.66 -17.38 11.24
N VAL A 65 6.29 -16.30 11.91
CA VAL A 65 6.26 -16.22 13.37
C VAL A 65 4.95 -15.63 13.86
N ARG A 66 4.58 -15.99 15.06
CA ARG A 66 3.56 -15.30 15.83
C ARG A 66 4.26 -14.33 16.79
N LEU A 67 3.90 -13.06 16.67
CA LEU A 67 4.44 -11.97 17.48
C LEU A 67 3.39 -11.46 18.45
N LYS A 68 3.86 -10.95 19.58
CA LYS A 68 3.07 -10.18 20.53
C LYS A 68 3.79 -8.88 20.84
N ALA A 69 3.10 -7.76 20.65
CA ALA A 69 3.57 -6.47 21.11
C ALA A 69 2.99 -6.18 22.50
N ALA A 70 3.84 -5.73 23.42
CA ALA A 70 3.39 -5.29 24.72
C ALA A 70 2.42 -4.11 24.59
N ALA A 71 1.40 -4.02 25.44
CA ALA A 71 0.47 -2.90 25.44
C ALA A 71 1.18 -1.56 25.71
N SER A 72 2.29 -1.59 26.46
CA SER A 72 3.15 -0.44 26.76
C SER A 72 4.27 -0.23 25.73
N ALA A 73 4.31 -1.00 24.65
CA ALA A 73 5.34 -0.85 23.63
C ALA A 73 5.30 0.57 23.03
N GLN A 74 6.45 1.23 23.02
CA GLN A 74 6.55 2.59 22.49
C GLN A 74 6.29 2.60 20.97
N PRO A 75 5.51 3.57 20.46
CA PRO A 75 5.24 3.67 19.04
C PRO A 75 6.52 4.07 18.28
N GLY A 76 6.74 3.46 17.14
CA GLY A 76 7.87 3.74 16.25
C GLY A 76 8.38 2.51 15.51
N LEU A 77 9.40 2.71 14.71
CA LEU A 77 10.01 1.66 13.92
C LEU A 77 10.95 0.81 14.76
N ARG A 78 10.97 -0.49 14.48
CA ARG A 78 11.92 -1.47 15.03
C ARG A 78 12.78 -2.02 13.91
N GLU A 79 14.07 -2.12 14.14
CA GLU A 79 14.95 -2.88 13.26
C GLU A 79 14.66 -4.37 13.45
N VAL A 80 14.43 -5.06 12.35
CA VAL A 80 14.22 -6.51 12.34
C VAL A 80 15.50 -7.20 11.93
N SER A 81 15.85 -8.27 12.63
CA SER A 81 17.04 -9.07 12.32
C SER A 81 16.72 -10.57 12.33
N VAL A 82 17.52 -11.31 11.57
CA VAL A 82 17.57 -12.77 11.60
C VAL A 82 19.02 -13.15 11.75
N GLY A 83 19.41 -13.59 12.95
CA GLY A 83 20.83 -13.74 13.28
C GLY A 83 21.56 -12.40 13.11
N SER A 84 22.56 -12.37 12.23
CA SER A 84 23.32 -11.16 11.89
C SER A 84 22.73 -10.32 10.75
N LEU A 85 21.72 -10.87 10.05
CA LEU A 85 21.08 -10.20 8.92
C LEU A 85 20.11 -9.12 9.40
N LYS A 86 20.21 -7.93 8.81
CA LYS A 86 19.35 -6.78 9.02
C LYS A 86 18.87 -6.30 7.65
N GLY A 87 17.95 -5.36 7.61
CA GLY A 87 17.50 -4.74 6.35
C GLY A 87 15.99 -4.66 6.19
N ALA A 88 15.24 -4.97 7.26
CA ALA A 88 13.80 -4.79 7.31
C ALA A 88 13.40 -4.11 8.62
N THR A 89 12.22 -3.52 8.62
CA THR A 89 11.66 -2.84 9.79
C THR A 89 10.25 -3.34 10.09
N LEU A 90 9.87 -3.28 11.35
CA LEU A 90 8.51 -3.45 11.82
C LEU A 90 8.04 -2.15 12.46
N ALA A 91 6.91 -1.63 12.04
CA ALA A 91 6.28 -0.49 12.68
C ALA A 91 5.39 -0.97 13.84
N VAL A 92 5.72 -0.57 15.06
CA VAL A 92 4.84 -0.76 16.21
C VAL A 92 4.03 0.51 16.42
N TYR A 93 2.72 0.41 16.51
CA TYR A 93 1.85 1.57 16.67
C TYR A 93 0.80 1.35 17.74
N GLN A 94 0.38 2.43 18.39
CA GLN A 94 -0.73 2.44 19.34
C GLN A 94 -2.00 2.91 18.67
N ARG A 95 -1.91 3.91 17.81
CA ARG A 95 -3.00 4.40 16.98
C ARG A 95 -2.49 5.03 15.69
N ILE A 96 -3.38 5.06 14.72
CA ILE A 96 -3.13 5.72 13.43
C ILE A 96 -3.44 7.21 13.60
N ALA A 97 -2.50 8.07 13.24
CA ALA A 97 -2.68 9.53 13.30
C ALA A 97 -3.21 10.10 11.98
N GLU A 98 -2.82 9.51 10.85
CA GLU A 98 -3.16 10.01 9.53
C GLU A 98 -3.24 8.85 8.52
N VAL A 99 -4.15 8.95 7.57
CA VAL A 99 -4.24 8.08 6.40
C VAL A 99 -3.95 8.90 5.15
N LYS A 100 -3.01 8.44 4.34
CA LYS A 100 -2.67 9.03 3.06
C LYS A 100 -3.08 8.12 1.93
N VAL A 101 -3.70 8.66 0.90
CA VAL A 101 -3.91 7.95 -0.37
C VAL A 101 -2.63 8.05 -1.19
N VAL A 102 -2.10 6.92 -1.62
CA VAL A 102 -0.86 6.85 -2.39
C VAL A 102 -1.11 6.10 -3.70
N PRO A 103 -0.79 6.67 -4.85
CA PRO A 103 -0.31 8.04 -5.04
C PRO A 103 -1.39 9.08 -4.72
N ALA A 104 -0.98 10.29 -4.32
CA ALA A 104 -1.92 11.38 -4.03
C ALA A 104 -2.62 11.91 -5.29
N PHE A 105 -2.05 11.66 -6.45
CA PHE A 105 -2.57 11.99 -7.77
C PHE A 105 -2.31 10.85 -8.73
N ALA A 106 -3.33 10.47 -9.50
CA ALA A 106 -3.21 9.46 -10.55
C ALA A 106 -4.06 9.84 -11.77
N VAL A 107 -3.75 9.21 -12.88
CA VAL A 107 -4.47 9.35 -14.14
C VAL A 107 -4.93 7.95 -14.57
N ALA A 108 -6.23 7.81 -14.82
CA ALA A 108 -6.82 6.66 -15.48
C ALA A 108 -7.28 7.07 -16.89
N ARG A 109 -7.47 6.10 -17.78
CA ARG A 109 -7.89 6.38 -19.15
C ARG A 109 -9.04 5.49 -19.54
N ILE A 110 -10.10 6.10 -20.06
CA ILE A 110 -11.20 5.38 -20.67
C ILE A 110 -10.71 4.59 -21.89
N GLY A 111 -11.38 3.52 -22.20
CA GLY A 111 -11.01 2.65 -23.34
C GLY A 111 -12.10 1.64 -23.62
N ASP A 112 -11.80 0.70 -24.52
CA ASP A 112 -12.75 -0.32 -24.96
C ASP A 112 -14.03 0.28 -25.58
N GLY A 113 -15.15 -0.40 -25.54
CA GLY A 113 -16.44 0.11 -26.00
C GLY A 113 -16.48 0.47 -27.50
N GLY A 114 -15.66 -0.18 -28.33
CA GLY A 114 -15.48 0.13 -29.74
C GLY A 114 -14.22 0.96 -30.06
N GLY A 115 -13.46 1.36 -29.05
CA GLY A 115 -12.16 1.97 -29.20
C GLY A 115 -11.05 0.93 -29.40
N SER A 116 -9.94 1.34 -30.04
CA SER A 116 -8.82 0.44 -30.37
C SER A 116 -7.85 0.17 -29.22
N THR A 117 -8.00 0.85 -28.10
CA THR A 117 -7.05 0.79 -27.00
C THR A 117 -7.73 0.37 -25.68
N PRO A 118 -7.06 -0.46 -24.86
CA PRO A 118 -7.62 -0.90 -23.59
C PRO A 118 -7.67 0.24 -22.56
N LYS A 119 -8.52 0.05 -21.54
CA LYS A 119 -8.58 0.94 -20.39
C LYS A 119 -7.26 0.96 -19.62
N VAL A 120 -6.94 2.09 -18.99
CA VAL A 120 -5.87 2.21 -18.00
C VAL A 120 -6.49 2.49 -16.65
N GLN A 121 -6.39 1.52 -15.74
CA GLN A 121 -6.92 1.61 -14.39
C GLN A 121 -6.13 2.58 -13.52
N GLY A 122 -6.80 3.18 -12.53
CA GLY A 122 -6.15 3.82 -11.40
C GLY A 122 -5.97 2.83 -10.24
N ARG A 123 -4.83 2.87 -9.55
CA ARG A 123 -4.55 2.00 -8.42
C ARG A 123 -4.02 2.81 -7.26
N PHE A 124 -4.58 2.57 -6.07
CA PHE A 124 -4.27 3.33 -4.86
C PHE A 124 -4.05 2.39 -3.68
N ASP A 125 -3.17 2.83 -2.79
CA ASP A 125 -2.96 2.24 -1.48
C ASP A 125 -3.37 3.24 -0.39
N ALA A 126 -3.87 2.73 0.73
CA ALA A 126 -4.09 3.49 1.95
C ALA A 126 -2.88 3.33 2.86
N GLU A 127 -2.12 4.39 3.03
CA GLU A 127 -0.91 4.40 3.82
C GLU A 127 -1.20 5.04 5.18
N ALA A 128 -1.04 4.24 6.24
CA ALA A 128 -1.23 4.70 7.61
C ALA A 128 0.06 5.28 8.18
N TRP A 129 -0.08 6.39 8.90
CA TRP A 129 0.99 7.09 9.60
C TRP A 129 0.67 7.25 11.07
N GLY A 130 1.67 7.18 11.90
CA GLY A 130 1.59 7.39 13.34
C GLY A 130 2.53 8.49 13.81
N LYS A 131 2.45 8.80 15.10
CA LYS A 131 3.41 9.66 15.79
C LYS A 131 4.21 8.81 16.76
N GLY A 132 5.54 8.88 16.66
CA GLY A 132 6.46 8.22 17.56
C GLY A 132 6.47 8.84 18.95
N ALA A 133 7.17 8.19 19.89
CA ALA A 133 7.36 8.73 21.23
C ALA A 133 8.09 10.09 21.24
N ASP A 134 8.86 10.38 20.21
CA ASP A 134 9.53 11.66 19.96
C ASP A 134 8.61 12.73 19.35
N GLY A 135 7.34 12.43 19.11
CA GLY A 135 6.36 13.31 18.47
C GLY A 135 6.49 13.41 16.95
N LYS A 136 7.45 12.73 16.33
CA LYS A 136 7.65 12.74 14.89
C LYS A 136 6.74 11.72 14.19
N ALA A 137 6.27 12.10 13.01
CA ALA A 137 5.51 11.19 12.15
C ALA A 137 6.41 10.05 11.65
N TYR A 138 5.86 8.85 11.62
CA TYR A 138 6.49 7.70 10.97
C TYR A 138 5.45 6.91 10.18
N ARG A 139 5.91 6.27 9.12
CA ARG A 139 5.07 5.42 8.29
C ARG A 139 4.83 4.09 9.00
N ILE A 140 3.55 3.74 9.17
CA ILE A 140 3.16 2.43 9.71
C ILE A 140 3.16 1.39 8.59
N GLY A 141 2.44 1.66 7.51
CA GLY A 141 2.37 0.76 6.36
C GLY A 141 1.07 0.90 5.59
N VAL A 142 0.94 0.11 4.55
CA VAL A 142 -0.30 0.00 3.77
C VAL A 142 -1.29 -0.86 4.53
N MET A 143 -2.50 -0.35 4.72
CA MET A 143 -3.56 -1.03 5.45
C MET A 143 -4.78 -1.29 4.57
N PRO A 144 -5.59 -2.31 4.90
CA PRO A 144 -6.91 -2.48 4.31
C PRO A 144 -7.77 -1.23 4.52
N ALA A 145 -8.50 -0.83 3.49
CA ALA A 145 -9.37 0.34 3.54
C ALA A 145 -10.66 0.09 2.76
N GLN A 146 -11.66 0.89 3.07
CA GLN A 146 -12.84 1.04 2.23
C GLN A 146 -12.66 2.24 1.32
N TRP A 147 -12.92 2.04 0.04
CA TRP A 147 -12.64 3.01 -1.01
C TRP A 147 -13.90 3.53 -1.65
N LYS A 148 -13.93 4.81 -1.94
CA LYS A 148 -14.96 5.44 -2.75
C LYS A 148 -14.40 6.60 -3.55
N VAL A 149 -15.16 7.05 -4.53
CA VAL A 149 -14.89 8.29 -5.26
C VAL A 149 -16.05 9.25 -5.10
N GLU A 150 -15.73 10.51 -5.10
CA GLU A 150 -16.67 11.64 -5.13
C GLU A 150 -16.25 12.60 -6.24
N ALA A 151 -17.13 13.52 -6.60
CA ALA A 151 -16.76 14.62 -7.47
C ALA A 151 -15.68 15.45 -6.81
N PHE A 152 -14.62 15.78 -7.56
CA PHE A 152 -13.49 16.55 -7.00
C PHE A 152 -13.89 17.97 -6.60
N ASP A 153 -14.72 18.60 -7.43
CA ASP A 153 -15.20 19.96 -7.23
C ASP A 153 -16.65 20.15 -7.72
N ALA A 154 -17.16 21.34 -7.60
CA ALA A 154 -18.52 21.68 -8.00
C ALA A 154 -18.77 21.46 -9.51
N GLN A 155 -17.77 21.67 -10.34
CA GLN A 155 -17.90 21.44 -11.78
C GLN A 155 -17.99 19.93 -12.09
N ALA A 156 -17.15 19.12 -11.46
CA ALA A 156 -17.21 17.67 -11.58
C ALA A 156 -18.55 17.10 -11.08
N ALA A 157 -19.10 17.68 -10.02
CA ALA A 157 -20.44 17.31 -9.53
C ALA A 157 -21.55 17.65 -10.54
N LYS A 158 -21.49 18.84 -11.12
CA LYS A 158 -22.44 19.31 -12.14
C LYS A 158 -22.39 18.45 -13.41
N ASP A 159 -21.21 18.00 -13.77
CA ASP A 159 -20.96 17.13 -14.93
C ASP A 159 -21.29 15.65 -14.63
N GLU A 160 -21.65 15.32 -13.39
CA GLU A 160 -21.87 13.95 -12.91
C GLU A 160 -20.65 13.01 -13.21
N ASP A 161 -19.46 13.50 -12.97
CA ASP A 161 -18.23 12.76 -13.29
C ASP A 161 -18.17 11.39 -12.60
N VAL A 162 -18.67 11.27 -11.38
CA VAL A 162 -18.74 9.98 -10.66
C VAL A 162 -19.54 8.93 -11.44
N LYS A 163 -20.62 9.35 -12.11
CA LYS A 163 -21.48 8.44 -12.86
C LYS A 163 -20.84 7.99 -14.16
N TYR A 164 -20.18 8.90 -14.86
CA TYR A 164 -19.70 8.67 -16.24
C TYR A 164 -18.26 8.20 -16.32
N ALA A 165 -17.41 8.60 -15.39
CA ALA A 165 -15.95 8.36 -15.51
C ALA A 165 -15.53 6.91 -15.22
N GLY A 166 -16.30 6.18 -14.45
CA GLY A 166 -16.01 4.79 -14.10
C GLY A 166 -16.41 4.43 -12.67
N SER A 167 -15.81 3.40 -12.12
CA SER A 167 -16.13 2.89 -10.79
C SER A 167 -14.92 2.50 -9.96
N MET A 168 -14.99 2.79 -8.65
CA MET A 168 -14.02 2.37 -7.66
C MET A 168 -14.45 1.05 -7.03
N GLN A 169 -13.54 0.08 -6.99
CA GLN A 169 -13.71 -1.11 -6.19
C GLN A 169 -13.59 -0.77 -4.70
N ALA A 170 -14.61 -1.07 -3.92
CA ALA A 170 -14.70 -0.65 -2.52
C ALA A 170 -13.62 -1.26 -1.61
N ASP A 171 -13.09 -2.42 -1.93
CA ASP A 171 -12.17 -3.19 -1.09
C ASP A 171 -10.70 -3.22 -1.57
N SER A 172 -10.43 -2.77 -2.78
CA SER A 172 -9.09 -2.91 -3.39
C SER A 172 -8.37 -1.63 -3.73
N GLY A 173 -9.07 -0.49 -3.80
CA GLY A 173 -8.50 0.77 -4.27
C GLY A 173 -8.21 0.79 -5.78
N VAL A 174 -8.82 -0.11 -6.54
CA VAL A 174 -8.70 -0.16 -8.01
C VAL A 174 -9.87 0.56 -8.63
N PHE A 175 -9.56 1.58 -9.42
CA PHE A 175 -10.54 2.30 -10.20
C PHE A 175 -10.51 1.82 -11.65
N THR A 176 -11.66 1.37 -12.14
CA THR A 176 -11.84 0.98 -13.54
C THR A 176 -12.58 2.09 -14.27
N PRO A 177 -11.90 2.77 -15.22
CA PRO A 177 -12.57 3.82 -16.00
C PRO A 177 -13.65 3.24 -16.89
N GLY A 178 -14.58 4.11 -17.31
CA GLY A 178 -15.67 3.75 -18.21
C GLY A 178 -15.18 3.36 -19.62
N ASP A 179 -16.10 2.77 -20.37
CA ASP A 179 -15.90 2.59 -21.82
C ASP A 179 -15.80 3.94 -22.52
N ALA A 180 -15.10 3.99 -23.64
CA ALA A 180 -15.07 5.20 -24.46
C ALA A 180 -16.49 5.57 -24.90
N GLY A 181 -16.95 6.76 -24.54
CA GLY A 181 -18.32 7.20 -24.81
C GLY A 181 -18.56 8.63 -24.38
N PRO A 182 -19.76 9.16 -24.61
CA PRO A 182 -20.09 10.54 -24.29
C PRO A 182 -20.45 10.71 -22.82
N ASN A 183 -20.18 11.91 -22.30
CA ASN A 183 -20.86 12.49 -21.15
C ASN A 183 -21.65 13.72 -21.62
N PRO A 184 -22.98 13.62 -21.76
CA PRO A 184 -23.78 14.70 -22.35
C PRO A 184 -23.85 15.96 -21.47
N LEU A 185 -23.45 15.88 -20.23
CA LEU A 185 -23.47 17.01 -19.28
C LEU A 185 -22.21 17.87 -19.37
N ARG A 186 -21.12 17.36 -19.93
CA ARG A 186 -19.88 18.13 -20.09
C ARG A 186 -19.98 19.08 -21.27
N LYS A 187 -19.62 20.34 -21.03
CA LYS A 187 -19.63 21.37 -22.06
C LYS A 187 -18.64 21.00 -23.20
N MET A 188 -19.14 21.03 -24.41
CA MET A 188 -18.39 20.64 -25.64
C MET A 188 -17.75 19.25 -25.56
N SER A 189 -18.11 18.48 -24.59
CA SER A 189 -17.49 17.19 -24.37
C SER A 189 -18.35 16.07 -24.91
N THR A 190 -17.73 15.29 -25.72
CA THR A 190 -18.28 14.05 -26.22
C THR A 190 -17.74 12.83 -25.48
N ASN A 191 -16.96 13.04 -24.42
CA ASN A 191 -16.31 11.97 -23.68
C ASN A 191 -16.67 11.98 -22.19
N ASN A 192 -16.59 10.81 -21.60
CA ASN A 192 -16.85 10.53 -20.19
C ASN A 192 -15.63 10.65 -19.28
N ALA A 193 -14.69 11.52 -19.62
CA ALA A 193 -13.60 11.91 -18.73
C ALA A 193 -14.15 12.50 -17.41
N GLY A 194 -13.31 12.61 -16.40
CA GLY A 194 -13.74 13.14 -15.13
C GLY A 194 -12.63 13.56 -14.20
N ASN A 195 -12.99 14.32 -13.18
CA ASN A 195 -12.12 14.76 -12.11
C ASN A 195 -12.71 14.27 -10.78
N LEU A 196 -12.04 13.36 -10.13
CA LEU A 196 -12.55 12.63 -8.98
C LEU A 196 -11.66 12.84 -7.76
N LYS A 197 -12.31 12.87 -6.59
CA LYS A 197 -11.69 12.71 -5.30
C LYS A 197 -11.72 11.25 -4.91
N VAL A 198 -10.57 10.68 -4.62
CA VAL A 198 -10.44 9.31 -4.11
C VAL A 198 -10.40 9.37 -2.59
N ILE A 199 -11.22 8.58 -1.93
CA ILE A 199 -11.31 8.54 -0.47
C ILE A 199 -11.04 7.13 0.00
N ALA A 200 -10.05 6.99 0.90
CA ALA A 200 -9.77 5.77 1.64
C ALA A 200 -10.22 5.95 3.09
N ALA A 201 -10.96 4.99 3.62
CA ALA A 201 -11.36 4.94 5.01
C ALA A 201 -10.73 3.72 5.69
N VAL A 202 -9.95 3.96 6.73
CA VAL A 202 -9.32 2.95 7.57
C VAL A 202 -9.97 2.99 8.94
N GLU A 203 -10.27 1.82 9.51
CA GLU A 203 -10.82 1.76 10.86
C GLU A 203 -9.75 2.09 11.90
N GLU A 204 -10.06 3.02 12.79
CA GLU A 204 -9.22 3.39 13.93
C GLU A 204 -10.10 3.65 15.16
N GLY A 205 -9.98 2.79 16.16
CA GLY A 205 -10.71 2.95 17.42
C GLY A 205 -12.23 2.97 17.27
N GLY A 206 -12.79 2.17 16.38
CA GLY A 206 -14.22 2.12 16.08
C GLY A 206 -14.75 3.25 15.20
N LYS A 207 -13.86 4.09 14.66
CA LYS A 207 -14.20 5.19 13.75
C LYS A 207 -13.46 5.04 12.43
N ALA A 208 -13.99 5.64 11.37
CA ALA A 208 -13.29 5.74 10.10
C ALA A 208 -12.35 6.94 10.10
N LEU A 209 -11.06 6.69 9.87
CA LEU A 209 -10.07 7.71 9.62
C LEU A 209 -9.82 7.74 8.10
N THR A 210 -10.01 8.90 7.49
CA THR A 210 -9.99 9.04 6.04
C THR A 210 -8.77 9.77 5.51
N GLY A 211 -8.35 9.37 4.31
CA GLY A 211 -7.39 10.09 3.49
C GLY A 211 -7.97 10.36 2.11
N GLU A 212 -7.45 11.36 1.43
CA GLU A 212 -7.94 11.79 0.13
C GLU A 212 -6.83 11.86 -0.91
N GLY A 213 -7.19 11.58 -2.17
CA GLY A 213 -6.35 11.76 -3.33
C GLY A 213 -7.18 12.29 -4.51
N GLN A 214 -6.51 12.54 -5.62
CA GLN A 214 -7.14 13.01 -6.84
C GLN A 214 -6.91 12.01 -7.96
N LEU A 215 -7.95 11.74 -8.74
CA LEU A 215 -7.91 10.91 -9.94
C LEU A 215 -8.48 11.71 -11.11
N ILE A 216 -7.67 11.92 -12.12
CA ILE A 216 -8.11 12.42 -13.41
C ILE A 216 -8.35 11.22 -14.33
N VAL A 217 -9.56 11.13 -14.86
CA VAL A 217 -9.92 10.17 -15.90
C VAL A 217 -9.92 10.89 -17.22
N THR A 218 -9.09 10.45 -18.16
CA THR A 218 -8.91 11.09 -19.44
C THR A 218 -9.29 10.18 -20.59
N VAL A 219 -9.44 10.77 -21.78
CA VAL A 219 -9.50 10.05 -23.03
C VAL A 219 -8.12 9.52 -23.41
N GLN A 220 -8.09 8.52 -24.25
CA GLN A 220 -6.86 8.03 -24.82
C GLN A 220 -6.29 9.06 -25.78
N ARG A 221 -4.98 9.26 -25.71
CA ARG A 221 -4.29 10.04 -26.72
C ARG A 221 -4.08 9.17 -27.96
N TRP A 222 -4.51 9.66 -29.11
CA TRP A 222 -4.07 9.14 -30.38
C TRP A 222 -2.59 9.50 -30.53
N ASN A 223 -1.71 8.56 -30.28
CA ASN A 223 -0.38 8.65 -30.83
C ASN A 223 -0.48 8.15 -32.28
N ASN A 224 -0.67 9.03 -33.20
CA ASN A 224 -0.34 8.70 -34.57
C ASN A 224 1.17 8.48 -34.61
N PRO A 225 1.67 7.27 -34.89
CA PRO A 225 3.06 7.13 -35.25
C PRO A 225 3.28 7.96 -36.54
N PRO A 226 4.44 8.58 -36.66
CA PRO A 226 4.78 9.33 -37.87
C PRO A 226 4.79 8.43 -39.08
#